data_b20dcb29356bd7c4fb6e894f49ef980a
#
_entry.id   b20dcb29356bd7c4fb6e894f49ef980a
#
_cell.length_a   1.000
_cell.length_b   1.000
_cell.length_c   1.000
_cell.angle_alpha   90.00
_cell.angle_beta   90.00
_cell.angle_gamma   90.00
#
_symmetry.space_group_name_H-M   'P 1'
#
loop_
_entity.id
_entity.type
_entity.pdbx_description
1 polymer ?
#
loop_
_entity_poly.entity_id
_entity_poly.type
_entity_poly.pdbx_seq_one_letter_code
_entity_poly.pdbx_strand_id
1 'polypeptide(L)'
;IMLIYIILSVLIVSKYLQIFSKYERKTSIFSAAPGALGPLMILAEDEKKTDLSQVATSHLIRLIIIITVFPFIVNSFYDVESVKDAQINFSDQNITHLVLLIISSIFLIIIFDRFKIPAALLSGTLFASGFLQISDIASYKLSPDIIDFCLLILGASVGCRFANKTFGEIARNTLHSFIATFLLVILGIVAAYLASLIIDKNFFTLLLSYCPGGIYEVAVIAIFFDLDPEFVSFHHIIRLLMILFIVPIILE
;
A
#
# COMPACT_ATOMS: atom_id res chain seq x y z
N ILE A 1 -7.66 -7.62 14.31
CA ILE A 1 -6.19 -7.48 14.22
C ILE A 1 -5.82 -6.16 13.56
N MET A 2 -6.37 -5.82 12.37
CA MET A 2 -6.04 -4.60 11.62
C MET A 2 -6.22 -3.32 12.46
N LEU A 3 -7.34 -3.18 13.17
CA LEU A 3 -7.60 -2.03 14.04
C LEU A 3 -6.52 -1.86 15.13
N ILE A 4 -6.18 -2.95 15.80
CA ILE A 4 -5.16 -2.97 16.85
C ILE A 4 -3.79 -2.60 16.26
N TYR A 5 -3.46 -3.16 15.09
CA TYR A 5 -2.23 -2.82 14.37
C TYR A 5 -2.13 -1.32 14.06
N ILE A 6 -3.20 -0.69 13.55
CA ILE A 6 -3.21 0.74 13.24
C ILE A 6 -3.00 1.57 14.51
N ILE A 7 -3.76 1.29 15.57
CA ILE A 7 -3.67 2.04 16.83
C ILE A 7 -2.27 1.91 17.42
N LEU A 8 -1.74 0.70 17.55
CA LEU A 8 -0.39 0.47 18.09
C LEU A 8 0.68 1.13 17.22
N SER A 9 0.56 1.03 15.90
CA SER A 9 1.48 1.66 14.96
C SER A 9 1.53 3.17 15.14
N VAL A 10 0.36 3.81 15.17
CA VAL A 10 0.28 5.27 15.36
C VAL A 10 0.82 5.67 16.73
N LEU A 11 0.44 5.00 17.81
CA LEU A 11 0.87 5.36 19.17
C LEU A 11 2.37 5.15 19.40
N ILE A 12 2.90 3.99 19.03
CA ILE A 12 4.32 3.65 19.25
C ILE A 12 5.23 4.51 18.39
N VAL A 13 4.94 4.60 17.10
CA VAL A 13 5.82 5.30 16.16
C VAL A 13 5.72 6.82 16.33
N SER A 14 4.52 7.36 16.61
CA SER A 14 4.41 8.79 16.91
C SER A 14 5.18 9.17 18.17
N LYS A 15 5.11 8.34 19.21
CA LYS A 15 5.87 8.57 20.44
C LYS A 15 7.37 8.52 20.21
N TYR A 16 7.85 7.57 19.39
CA TYR A 16 9.25 7.52 18.97
C TYR A 16 9.65 8.82 18.25
N LEU A 17 8.87 9.28 17.27
CA LEU A 17 9.16 10.50 16.51
C LEU A 17 9.14 11.75 17.40
N GLN A 18 8.26 11.84 18.39
CA GLN A 18 8.24 12.96 19.34
C GLN A 18 9.49 13.00 20.22
N ILE A 19 9.91 11.86 20.75
CA ILE A 19 11.02 11.79 21.71
C ILE A 19 12.38 11.98 20.99
N PHE A 20 12.61 11.26 19.90
CA PHE A 20 13.92 11.19 19.26
C PHE A 20 14.11 12.17 18.11
N SER A 21 13.04 12.47 17.36
CA SER A 21 13.08 13.41 16.22
C SER A 21 12.59 14.80 16.58
N LYS A 22 12.03 14.98 17.78
CA LYS A 22 11.43 16.25 18.27
C LYS A 22 10.32 16.77 17.36
N TYR A 23 9.59 15.86 16.68
CA TYR A 23 8.43 16.24 15.90
C TYR A 23 7.31 16.75 16.82
N GLU A 24 6.57 17.74 16.36
CA GLU A 24 5.33 18.12 17.04
C GLU A 24 4.33 16.95 17.08
N ARG A 25 3.44 16.92 18.09
CA ARG A 25 2.50 15.80 18.29
C ARG A 25 1.70 15.49 17.02
N LYS A 26 1.13 16.50 16.36
CA LYS A 26 0.34 16.31 15.14
C LYS A 26 1.17 15.78 13.99
N THR A 27 2.31 16.41 13.72
CA THR A 27 3.27 15.95 12.69
C THR A 27 3.68 14.50 12.90
N SER A 28 3.96 14.10 14.16
CA SER A 28 4.37 12.73 14.47
C SER A 28 3.25 11.72 14.26
N ILE A 29 2.00 12.05 14.59
CA ILE A 29 0.84 11.18 14.39
C ILE A 29 0.60 10.94 12.89
N PHE A 30 0.58 12.01 12.08
CA PHE A 30 0.43 11.88 10.63
C PHE A 30 1.60 11.11 9.99
N SER A 31 2.84 11.33 10.45
CA SER A 31 4.03 10.60 9.95
C SER A 31 4.03 9.12 10.34
N ALA A 32 3.43 8.78 11.48
CA ALA A 32 3.39 7.42 12.00
C ALA A 32 2.31 6.54 11.36
N ALA A 33 1.26 7.13 10.77
CA ALA A 33 0.15 6.38 10.20
C ALA A 33 0.61 5.44 9.07
N PRO A 34 0.26 4.15 9.10
CA PRO A 34 0.78 3.16 8.17
C PRO A 34 0.09 3.23 6.81
N GLY A 35 0.60 4.02 5.87
CA GLY A 35 0.05 4.20 4.51
C GLY A 35 -0.80 5.46 4.37
N ALA A 36 -1.57 5.55 3.28
CA ALA A 36 -2.53 6.63 3.01
C ALA A 36 -1.93 8.04 2.84
N LEU A 37 -0.74 8.18 2.22
CA LEU A 37 -0.06 9.48 2.06
C LEU A 37 -1.00 10.58 1.53
N GLY A 38 -1.69 10.34 0.40
CA GLY A 38 -2.54 11.37 -0.22
C GLY A 38 -3.65 11.88 0.71
N PRO A 39 -4.55 11.02 1.18
CA PRO A 39 -5.61 11.42 2.11
C PRO A 39 -5.11 12.01 3.43
N LEU A 40 -4.01 11.48 3.97
CA LEU A 40 -3.42 12.03 5.21
C LEU A 40 -2.79 13.41 5.02
N MET A 41 -2.24 13.70 3.84
CA MET A 41 -1.73 15.04 3.54
C MET A 41 -2.85 16.07 3.50
N ILE A 42 -4.03 15.72 2.94
CA ILE A 42 -5.20 16.61 2.95
C ILE A 42 -5.66 16.88 4.39
N LEU A 43 -5.78 15.83 5.22
CA LEU A 43 -6.14 16.00 6.64
C LEU A 43 -5.09 16.81 7.41
N ALA A 44 -3.81 16.60 7.10
CA ALA A 44 -2.71 17.30 7.76
C ALA A 44 -2.64 18.78 7.40
N GLU A 45 -3.10 19.15 6.19
CA GLU A 45 -3.16 20.55 5.72
C GLU A 45 -4.17 21.37 6.51
N ASP A 46 -5.30 20.75 6.89
CA ASP A 46 -6.34 21.39 7.70
C ASP A 46 -5.90 21.59 9.18
N GLU A 47 -4.85 20.86 9.61
CA GLU A 47 -4.39 20.84 11.00
C GLU A 47 -3.27 21.88 11.24
N LYS A 48 -3.58 22.92 12.03
CA LYS A 48 -2.60 23.93 12.44
C LYS A 48 -1.40 23.28 13.14
N LYS A 49 -0.20 23.81 12.90
CA LYS A 49 1.08 23.35 13.46
C LYS A 49 1.55 21.98 12.96
N THR A 50 1.07 21.51 11.82
CA THR A 50 1.58 20.29 11.18
C THR A 50 2.64 20.65 10.13
N ASP A 51 3.82 20.05 10.23
CA ASP A 51 4.87 20.19 9.20
C ASP A 51 4.63 19.17 8.09
N LEU A 52 3.94 19.62 7.03
CA LEU A 52 3.62 18.81 5.87
C LEU A 52 4.86 18.24 5.17
N SER A 53 5.98 18.99 5.20
CA SER A 53 7.22 18.51 4.59
C SER A 53 7.79 17.29 5.33
N GLN A 54 7.75 17.29 6.66
CA GLN A 54 8.18 16.16 7.47
C GLN A 54 7.27 14.96 7.30
N VAL A 55 5.94 15.16 7.27
CA VAL A 55 4.96 14.10 7.00
C VAL A 55 5.23 13.47 5.63
N ALA A 56 5.29 14.29 4.58
CA ALA A 56 5.55 13.80 3.22
C ALA A 56 6.88 13.04 3.13
N THR A 57 7.95 13.57 3.70
CA THR A 57 9.29 12.94 3.67
C THR A 57 9.27 11.58 4.38
N SER A 58 8.63 11.48 5.55
CA SER A 58 8.51 10.22 6.28
C SER A 58 7.79 9.14 5.49
N HIS A 59 6.68 9.50 4.83
CA HIS A 59 5.94 8.58 3.98
C HIS A 59 6.70 8.18 2.71
N LEU A 60 7.40 9.14 2.07
CA LEU A 60 8.18 8.87 0.85
C LEU A 60 9.35 7.93 1.14
N ILE A 61 10.10 8.16 2.23
CA ILE A 61 11.20 7.28 2.65
C ILE A 61 10.66 5.86 2.92
N ARG A 62 9.52 5.75 3.58
CA ARG A 62 8.85 4.47 3.81
C ARG A 62 8.51 3.76 2.50
N LEU A 63 7.94 4.47 1.53
CA LEU A 63 7.61 3.90 0.22
C LEU A 63 8.85 3.34 -0.47
N ILE A 64 9.96 4.09 -0.49
CA ILE A 64 11.22 3.62 -1.08
C ILE A 64 11.70 2.35 -0.40
N ILE A 65 11.72 2.32 0.94
CA ILE A 65 12.17 1.15 1.70
C ILE A 65 11.31 -0.06 1.35
N ILE A 66 9.98 0.09 1.36
CA ILE A 66 9.05 -1.01 1.09
C ILE A 66 9.23 -1.53 -0.34
N ILE A 67 9.21 -0.65 -1.35
CA ILE A 67 9.34 -1.05 -2.76
C ILE A 67 10.69 -1.71 -3.03
N THR A 68 11.76 -1.24 -2.36
CA THR A 68 13.10 -1.80 -2.58
C THR A 68 13.31 -3.09 -1.79
N VAL A 69 12.95 -3.11 -0.51
CA VAL A 69 13.34 -4.21 0.40
C VAL A 69 12.37 -5.40 0.33
N PHE A 70 11.06 -5.15 0.20
CA PHE A 70 10.07 -6.22 0.21
C PHE A 70 10.23 -7.25 -0.92
N PRO A 71 10.47 -6.87 -2.18
CA PRO A 71 10.73 -7.85 -3.25
C PRO A 71 11.91 -8.77 -2.94
N PHE A 72 12.99 -8.23 -2.35
CA PHE A 72 14.14 -9.04 -1.95
C PHE A 72 13.79 -10.02 -0.82
N ILE A 73 13.02 -9.57 0.18
CA ILE A 73 12.57 -10.45 1.26
C ILE A 73 11.70 -11.57 0.68
N VAL A 74 10.70 -11.24 -0.11
CA VAL A 74 9.80 -12.24 -0.69
C VAL A 74 10.59 -13.21 -1.57
N ASN A 75 11.45 -12.72 -2.46
CA ASN A 75 12.25 -13.56 -3.35
C ASN A 75 13.25 -14.48 -2.59
N SER A 76 13.69 -14.09 -1.39
CA SER A 76 14.63 -14.89 -0.59
C SER A 76 13.96 -16.06 0.14
N PHE A 77 12.65 -15.96 0.42
CA PHE A 77 11.90 -16.94 1.21
C PHE A 77 10.77 -17.61 0.43
N TYR A 78 10.42 -17.07 -0.71
CA TYR A 78 9.36 -17.57 -1.58
C TYR A 78 9.96 -17.98 -2.92
N ASP A 79 9.79 -19.23 -3.26
CA ASP A 79 10.37 -19.81 -4.48
C ASP A 79 9.60 -19.32 -5.72
N VAL A 80 10.07 -18.23 -6.31
CA VAL A 80 9.44 -17.58 -7.48
C VAL A 80 9.60 -18.41 -8.76
N GLU A 81 10.56 -19.35 -8.80
CA GLU A 81 10.75 -20.21 -9.98
C GLU A 81 9.52 -21.08 -10.26
N SER A 82 8.80 -21.50 -9.20
CA SER A 82 7.56 -22.27 -9.35
C SER A 82 6.41 -21.45 -9.97
N VAL A 83 6.47 -20.12 -9.89
CA VAL A 83 5.44 -19.22 -10.45
C VAL A 83 5.71 -18.91 -11.94
N LYS A 84 6.99 -18.88 -12.35
CA LYS A 84 7.38 -18.67 -13.75
C LYS A 84 7.07 -19.84 -14.66
N ASP A 85 7.04 -21.06 -14.10
CA ASP A 85 6.75 -22.28 -14.84
C ASP A 85 5.25 -22.54 -15.08
N ALA A 86 4.37 -21.78 -14.44
CA ALA A 86 2.98 -21.70 -14.86
C ALA A 86 2.94 -20.97 -16.22
N GLN A 87 3.27 -21.71 -17.29
CA GLN A 87 3.12 -21.23 -18.69
C GLN A 87 1.65 -20.88 -18.90
N ILE A 88 1.33 -19.62 -18.66
CA ILE A 88 0.02 -19.08 -19.01
C ILE A 88 0.03 -19.01 -20.54
N ASN A 89 -0.70 -19.92 -21.18
CA ASN A 89 -0.94 -19.86 -22.62
C ASN A 89 -1.77 -18.60 -22.91
N PHE A 90 -1.09 -17.50 -23.22
CA PHE A 90 -1.73 -16.23 -23.59
C PHE A 90 -2.49 -16.30 -24.91
N SER A 91 -2.27 -17.35 -25.72
CA SER A 91 -2.91 -17.52 -27.03
C SER A 91 -4.44 -17.74 -26.96
N ASP A 92 -4.98 -18.21 -25.85
CA ASP A 92 -6.41 -18.51 -25.69
C ASP A 92 -7.19 -17.43 -24.92
N GLN A 93 -6.55 -16.29 -24.62
CA GLN A 93 -7.24 -15.23 -23.90
C GLN A 93 -8.18 -14.44 -24.82
N ASN A 94 -9.45 -14.45 -24.46
CA ASN A 94 -10.48 -13.78 -25.24
C ASN A 94 -10.41 -12.26 -25.02
N ILE A 95 -10.08 -11.51 -26.08
CA ILE A 95 -10.00 -10.04 -26.05
C ILE A 95 -11.32 -9.40 -25.59
N THR A 96 -12.44 -10.09 -25.79
CA THR A 96 -13.77 -9.65 -25.32
C THR A 96 -13.80 -9.54 -23.80
N HIS A 97 -13.14 -10.47 -23.07
CA HIS A 97 -13.04 -10.41 -21.61
C HIS A 97 -12.26 -9.19 -21.14
N LEU A 98 -11.16 -8.85 -21.84
CA LEU A 98 -10.39 -7.64 -21.54
C LEU A 98 -11.23 -6.38 -21.74
N VAL A 99 -11.95 -6.28 -22.86
CA VAL A 99 -12.81 -5.14 -23.14
C VAL A 99 -13.92 -5.00 -22.10
N LEU A 100 -14.54 -6.12 -21.71
CA LEU A 100 -15.57 -6.14 -20.68
C LEU A 100 -15.03 -5.69 -19.30
N LEU A 101 -13.83 -6.16 -18.93
CA LEU A 101 -13.14 -5.74 -17.71
C LEU A 101 -12.82 -4.24 -17.72
N ILE A 102 -12.36 -3.69 -18.83
CA ILE A 102 -12.06 -2.27 -18.95
C ILE A 102 -13.35 -1.44 -18.82
N ILE A 103 -14.41 -1.79 -19.53
CA ILE A 103 -15.68 -1.05 -19.49
C ILE A 103 -16.30 -1.07 -18.10
N SER A 104 -16.38 -2.25 -17.48
CA SER A 104 -16.92 -2.38 -16.11
C SER A 104 -16.07 -1.66 -15.06
N SER A 105 -14.74 -1.67 -15.24
CA SER A 105 -13.81 -0.93 -14.37
C SER A 105 -14.05 0.58 -14.47
N ILE A 106 -14.12 1.14 -15.67
CA ILE A 106 -14.40 2.56 -15.89
C ILE A 106 -15.75 2.94 -15.26
N PHE A 107 -16.77 2.12 -15.46
CA PHE A 107 -18.10 2.36 -14.88
C PHE A 107 -18.06 2.41 -13.34
N LEU A 108 -17.40 1.44 -12.69
CA LEU A 108 -17.30 1.43 -11.23
C LEU A 108 -16.36 2.53 -10.68
N ILE A 109 -15.30 2.89 -11.40
CA ILE A 109 -14.45 4.04 -11.03
C ILE A 109 -15.29 5.31 -10.96
N ILE A 110 -16.13 5.60 -11.96
CA ILE A 110 -16.99 6.78 -11.98
C ILE A 110 -17.99 6.78 -10.83
N ILE A 111 -18.57 5.62 -10.52
CA ILE A 111 -19.49 5.46 -9.38
C ILE A 111 -18.75 5.72 -8.07
N PHE A 112 -17.60 5.09 -7.86
CA PHE A 112 -16.83 5.21 -6.62
C PHE A 112 -16.29 6.61 -6.39
N ASP A 113 -15.87 7.29 -7.47
CA ASP A 113 -15.47 8.70 -7.40
C ASP A 113 -16.65 9.61 -7.02
N ARG A 114 -17.82 9.36 -7.57
CA ARG A 114 -19.04 10.12 -7.23
C ARG A 114 -19.46 9.94 -5.77
N PHE A 115 -19.26 8.76 -5.20
CA PHE A 115 -19.51 8.48 -3.77
C PHE A 115 -18.32 8.85 -2.87
N LYS A 116 -17.26 9.47 -3.43
CA LYS A 116 -16.03 9.86 -2.71
C LYS A 116 -15.37 8.67 -1.98
N ILE A 117 -15.45 7.48 -2.55
CA ILE A 117 -14.77 6.31 -2.01
C ILE A 117 -13.26 6.49 -2.21
N PRO A 118 -12.44 6.33 -1.15
CA PRO A 118 -11.01 6.48 -1.25
C PRO A 118 -10.38 5.52 -2.27
N ALA A 119 -9.36 5.99 -2.99
CA ALA A 119 -8.68 5.23 -4.04
C ALA A 119 -9.64 4.64 -5.10
N ALA A 120 -10.61 5.45 -5.58
CA ALA A 120 -11.67 5.03 -6.51
C ALA A 120 -11.13 4.27 -7.74
N LEU A 121 -9.94 4.66 -8.25
CA LEU A 121 -9.28 3.97 -9.35
C LEU A 121 -8.97 2.51 -9.01
N LEU A 122 -8.36 2.26 -7.85
CA LEU A 122 -8.00 0.90 -7.42
C LEU A 122 -9.24 0.12 -6.93
N SER A 123 -10.04 0.73 -6.06
CA SER A 123 -11.22 0.05 -5.52
C SER A 123 -12.25 -0.26 -6.62
N GLY A 124 -12.49 0.66 -7.55
CA GLY A 124 -13.41 0.44 -8.67
C GLY A 124 -12.97 -0.70 -9.59
N THR A 125 -11.69 -0.73 -9.97
CA THR A 125 -11.14 -1.83 -10.79
C THR A 125 -11.15 -3.16 -10.05
N LEU A 126 -10.79 -3.18 -8.75
CA LEU A 126 -10.81 -4.38 -7.93
C LEU A 126 -12.22 -4.99 -7.83
N PHE A 127 -13.22 -4.16 -7.52
CA PHE A 127 -14.60 -4.64 -7.42
C PHE A 127 -15.17 -5.07 -8.78
N ALA A 128 -14.82 -4.36 -9.88
CA ALA A 128 -15.22 -4.75 -11.23
C ALA A 128 -14.66 -6.13 -11.61
N SER A 129 -13.34 -6.29 -11.49
CA SER A 129 -12.68 -7.55 -11.85
C SER A 129 -13.13 -8.70 -10.95
N GLY A 130 -13.21 -8.47 -9.64
CA GLY A 130 -13.67 -9.48 -8.68
C GLY A 130 -15.09 -9.95 -8.95
N PHE A 131 -16.03 -9.03 -9.22
CA PHE A 131 -17.40 -9.38 -9.55
C PHE A 131 -17.50 -10.21 -10.83
N LEU A 132 -16.82 -9.78 -11.90
CA LEU A 132 -16.83 -10.50 -13.17
C LEU A 132 -16.18 -11.88 -13.07
N GLN A 133 -15.12 -12.01 -12.29
CA GLN A 133 -14.42 -13.28 -12.09
C GLN A 133 -15.22 -14.24 -11.21
N ILE A 134 -15.81 -13.78 -10.10
CA ILE A 134 -16.67 -14.61 -9.24
C ILE A 134 -17.94 -15.08 -9.98
N SER A 135 -18.44 -14.25 -10.90
CA SER A 135 -19.60 -14.57 -11.72
C SER A 135 -19.27 -15.43 -12.94
N ASP A 136 -18.03 -15.83 -13.13
CA ASP A 136 -17.51 -16.57 -14.31
C ASP A 136 -17.84 -15.89 -15.66
N ILE A 137 -18.07 -14.57 -15.64
CA ILE A 137 -18.43 -13.79 -16.85
C ILE A 137 -17.18 -13.44 -17.66
N ALA A 138 -16.13 -12.98 -16.97
CA ALA A 138 -14.88 -12.62 -17.61
C ALA A 138 -13.68 -12.79 -16.66
N SER A 139 -12.58 -13.32 -17.20
CA SER A 139 -11.28 -13.34 -16.55
C SER A 139 -10.19 -13.03 -17.59
N TYR A 140 -9.16 -12.30 -17.17
CA TYR A 140 -8.03 -11.98 -18.03
C TYR A 140 -6.76 -11.84 -17.18
N LYS A 141 -5.67 -12.51 -17.59
CA LYS A 141 -4.37 -12.41 -16.92
C LYS A 141 -3.43 -11.55 -17.78
N LEU A 142 -2.78 -10.58 -17.17
CA LEU A 142 -1.78 -9.74 -17.82
C LEU A 142 -0.50 -10.53 -18.12
N SER A 143 0.15 -10.22 -19.24
CA SER A 143 1.47 -10.79 -19.53
C SER A 143 2.53 -10.27 -18.55
N PRO A 144 3.58 -11.06 -18.24
CA PRO A 144 4.69 -10.62 -17.39
C PRO A 144 5.33 -9.32 -17.88
N ASP A 145 5.50 -9.14 -19.19
CA ASP A 145 6.09 -7.93 -19.78
C ASP A 145 5.29 -6.67 -19.43
N ILE A 146 3.96 -6.76 -19.41
CA ILE A 146 3.08 -5.64 -19.03
C ILE A 146 3.23 -5.34 -17.54
N ILE A 147 3.33 -6.38 -16.70
CA ILE A 147 3.56 -6.23 -15.26
C ILE A 147 4.90 -5.54 -15.00
N ASP A 148 5.98 -5.97 -15.66
CA ASP A 148 7.30 -5.38 -15.55
C ASP A 148 7.32 -3.91 -15.98
N PHE A 149 6.62 -3.58 -17.06
CA PHE A 149 6.44 -2.19 -17.50
C PHE A 149 5.68 -1.34 -16.49
N CYS A 150 4.63 -1.88 -15.87
CA CYS A 150 3.89 -1.21 -14.79
C CYS A 150 4.78 -0.96 -13.57
N LEU A 151 5.64 -1.92 -13.18
CA LEU A 151 6.61 -1.78 -12.10
C LEU A 151 7.62 -0.66 -12.38
N LEU A 152 8.10 -0.56 -13.61
CA LEU A 152 9.03 0.50 -14.04
C LEU A 152 8.37 1.89 -13.92
N ILE A 153 7.12 2.04 -14.40
CA ILE A 153 6.37 3.30 -14.28
C ILE A 153 6.14 3.66 -12.81
N LEU A 154 5.80 2.68 -11.99
CA LEU A 154 5.58 2.88 -10.56
C LEU A 154 6.86 3.37 -9.88
N GLY A 155 8.00 2.73 -10.13
CA GLY A 155 9.30 3.16 -9.60
C GLY A 155 9.65 4.59 -10.02
N ALA A 156 9.46 4.93 -11.30
CA ALA A 156 9.68 6.28 -11.82
C ALA A 156 8.76 7.31 -11.14
N SER A 157 7.47 6.99 -10.98
CA SER A 157 6.48 7.84 -10.29
C SER A 157 6.90 8.16 -8.85
N VAL A 158 7.36 7.16 -8.10
CA VAL A 158 7.86 7.35 -6.74
C VAL A 158 9.12 8.21 -6.74
N GLY A 159 10.05 7.98 -7.68
CA GLY A 159 11.26 8.78 -7.83
C GLY A 159 10.95 10.26 -8.09
N CYS A 160 9.98 10.57 -8.95
CA CYS A 160 9.56 11.94 -9.25
C CYS A 160 9.04 12.72 -8.02
N ARG A 161 8.53 12.05 -6.99
CA ARG A 161 8.06 12.72 -5.75
C ARG A 161 9.20 13.38 -4.97
N PHE A 162 10.45 13.02 -5.25
CA PHE A 162 11.66 13.62 -4.65
C PHE A 162 12.27 14.75 -5.48
N ALA A 163 11.79 15.01 -6.70
CA ALA A 163 12.40 15.98 -7.62
C ALA A 163 12.54 17.40 -7.03
N ASN A 164 11.64 17.80 -6.14
CA ASN A 164 11.62 19.12 -5.51
C ASN A 164 12.22 19.14 -4.09
N LYS A 165 12.90 18.06 -3.66
CA LYS A 165 13.52 17.97 -2.33
C LYS A 165 15.03 18.13 -2.44
N THR A 166 15.62 18.95 -1.56
CA THR A 166 17.07 19.04 -1.46
C THR A 166 17.64 17.83 -0.75
N PHE A 167 18.83 17.40 -1.16
CA PHE A 167 19.51 16.25 -0.54
C PHE A 167 19.68 16.44 0.98
N GLY A 168 19.93 17.68 1.45
CA GLY A 168 20.04 17.98 2.87
C GLY A 168 18.72 17.81 3.65
N GLU A 169 17.58 18.14 3.07
CA GLU A 169 16.26 17.91 3.69
C GLU A 169 15.95 16.42 3.82
N ILE A 170 16.27 15.66 2.76
CA ILE A 170 16.10 14.21 2.76
C ILE A 170 17.00 13.60 3.85
N ALA A 171 18.30 13.91 3.86
CA ALA A 171 19.28 13.30 4.75
C ALA A 171 19.00 13.56 6.23
N ARG A 172 18.57 14.78 6.59
CA ARG A 172 18.34 15.17 8.00
C ARG A 172 17.25 14.35 8.68
N ASN A 173 16.17 14.02 7.97
CA ASN A 173 15.03 13.28 8.50
C ASN A 173 15.08 11.78 8.17
N THR A 174 16.02 11.36 7.32
CA THR A 174 16.07 9.99 6.79
C THR A 174 16.27 8.95 7.88
N LEU A 175 17.20 9.18 8.79
CA LEU A 175 17.52 8.19 9.83
C LEU A 175 16.29 7.90 10.72
N HIS A 176 15.60 8.93 11.17
CA HIS A 176 14.43 8.75 12.02
C HIS A 176 13.25 8.15 11.26
N SER A 177 13.07 8.55 10.00
CA SER A 177 12.05 7.95 9.13
C SER A 177 12.35 6.49 8.80
N PHE A 178 13.64 6.15 8.64
CA PHE A 178 14.08 4.76 8.47
C PHE A 178 13.73 3.91 9.71
N ILE A 179 14.08 4.37 10.90
CA ILE A 179 13.77 3.65 12.16
C ILE A 179 12.25 3.57 12.36
N ALA A 180 11.51 4.65 12.09
CA ALA A 180 10.05 4.64 12.15
C ALA A 180 9.44 3.61 11.20
N THR A 181 9.97 3.52 9.97
CA THR A 181 9.54 2.51 9.00
C THR A 181 9.86 1.09 9.48
N PHE A 182 11.04 0.89 10.04
CA PHE A 182 11.45 -0.41 10.58
C PHE A 182 10.53 -0.85 11.73
N LEU A 183 10.17 0.07 12.64
CA LEU A 183 9.20 -0.21 13.70
C LEU A 183 7.82 -0.59 13.11
N LEU A 184 7.35 0.12 12.09
CA LEU A 184 6.09 -0.20 11.41
C LEU A 184 6.13 -1.58 10.75
N VAL A 185 7.25 -1.94 10.12
CA VAL A 185 7.43 -3.26 9.49
C VAL A 185 7.41 -4.36 10.55
N ILE A 186 8.10 -4.18 11.69
CA ILE A 186 8.06 -5.16 12.79
C ILE A 186 6.63 -5.34 13.30
N LEU A 187 5.90 -4.25 13.53
CA LEU A 187 4.50 -4.34 13.96
C LEU A 187 3.63 -5.02 12.89
N GLY A 188 3.91 -4.79 11.61
CA GLY A 188 3.26 -5.47 10.48
C GLY A 188 3.54 -6.97 10.47
N ILE A 189 4.79 -7.38 10.71
CA ILE A 189 5.18 -8.81 10.81
C ILE A 189 4.44 -9.48 11.98
N VAL A 190 4.39 -8.84 13.14
CA VAL A 190 3.65 -9.36 14.29
C VAL A 190 2.16 -9.49 13.98
N ALA A 191 1.56 -8.47 13.35
CA ALA A 191 0.15 -8.50 12.96
C ALA A 191 -0.14 -9.60 11.91
N ALA A 192 0.74 -9.77 10.92
CA ALA A 192 0.65 -10.83 9.93
C ALA A 192 0.76 -12.22 10.57
N TYR A 193 1.69 -12.40 11.51
CA TYR A 193 1.83 -13.64 12.26
C TYR A 193 0.58 -13.96 13.09
N LEU A 194 0.04 -12.99 13.82
CA LEU A 194 -1.21 -13.18 14.57
C LEU A 194 -2.40 -13.46 13.64
N ALA A 195 -2.41 -12.87 12.46
CA ALA A 195 -3.44 -13.15 11.45
C ALA A 195 -3.31 -14.56 10.88
N SER A 196 -2.10 -15.07 10.68
CA SER A 196 -1.85 -16.44 10.17
C SER A 196 -2.34 -17.54 11.13
N LEU A 197 -2.51 -17.24 12.41
CA LEU A 197 -3.09 -18.17 13.39
C LEU A 197 -4.60 -18.34 13.26
N ILE A 198 -5.27 -17.43 12.53
CA ILE A 198 -6.74 -17.37 12.43
C ILE A 198 -7.19 -17.56 10.99
N ILE A 199 -6.41 -17.07 10.03
CA ILE A 199 -6.75 -17.02 8.60
C ILE A 199 -5.82 -17.99 7.88
N ASP A 200 -6.40 -18.96 7.18
CA ASP A 200 -5.67 -19.92 6.35
C ASP A 200 -5.27 -19.29 5.01
N LYS A 201 -4.25 -18.45 5.05
CA LYS A 201 -3.64 -17.78 3.90
C LYS A 201 -2.12 -17.82 4.01
N ASN A 202 -1.45 -17.77 2.86
CA ASN A 202 0.00 -17.71 2.82
C ASN A 202 0.53 -16.56 3.69
N PHE A 203 1.56 -16.82 4.49
CA PHE A 203 2.16 -15.81 5.39
C PHE A 203 2.62 -14.56 4.64
N PHE A 204 3.18 -14.70 3.43
CA PHE A 204 3.62 -13.54 2.63
C PHE A 204 2.45 -12.70 2.11
N THR A 205 1.31 -13.31 1.78
CA THR A 205 0.06 -12.60 1.47
C THR A 205 -0.39 -11.75 2.67
N LEU A 206 -0.39 -12.33 3.87
CA LEU A 206 -0.71 -11.61 5.10
C LEU A 206 0.32 -10.52 5.40
N LEU A 207 1.61 -10.81 5.23
CA LEU A 207 2.69 -9.84 5.43
C LEU A 207 2.54 -8.63 4.52
N LEU A 208 2.23 -8.83 3.24
CA LEU A 208 1.92 -7.74 2.31
C LEU A 208 0.66 -6.97 2.73
N SER A 209 -0.37 -7.66 3.22
CA SER A 209 -1.62 -7.02 3.67
C SER A 209 -1.41 -6.08 4.86
N TYR A 210 -0.46 -6.38 5.75
CA TYR A 210 -0.09 -5.53 6.90
C TYR A 210 1.12 -4.61 6.62
N CYS A 211 1.73 -4.72 5.44
CA CYS A 211 2.87 -3.89 5.06
C CYS A 211 2.49 -2.39 5.10
N PRO A 212 3.29 -1.51 5.72
CA PRO A 212 2.99 -0.09 5.81
C PRO A 212 3.28 0.68 4.51
N GLY A 213 3.11 0.06 3.35
CA GLY A 213 3.29 0.61 2.01
C GLY A 213 2.08 1.37 1.47
N GLY A 214 2.21 1.91 0.27
CA GLY A 214 1.09 2.44 -0.50
C GLY A 214 0.26 1.33 -1.13
N ILE A 215 -1.02 1.62 -1.37
CA ILE A 215 -1.97 0.62 -1.89
C ILE A 215 -1.54 0.11 -3.26
N TYR A 216 -1.20 1.02 -4.16
CA TYR A 216 -0.82 0.68 -5.54
C TYR A 216 0.48 -0.11 -5.59
N GLU A 217 1.48 0.34 -4.83
CA GLU A 217 2.81 -0.26 -4.78
C GLU A 217 2.76 -1.71 -4.27
N VAL A 218 2.03 -1.92 -3.19
CA VAL A 218 1.94 -3.26 -2.59
C VAL A 218 1.05 -4.19 -3.40
N ALA A 219 0.00 -3.67 -4.04
CA ALA A 219 -0.82 -4.45 -4.96
C ALA A 219 -0.02 -4.97 -6.15
N VAL A 220 0.86 -4.13 -6.74
CA VAL A 220 1.73 -4.57 -7.85
C VAL A 220 2.76 -5.61 -7.39
N ILE A 221 3.33 -5.46 -6.20
CA ILE A 221 4.21 -6.49 -5.60
C ILE A 221 3.44 -7.81 -5.42
N ALA A 222 2.20 -7.76 -4.93
CA ALA A 222 1.37 -8.95 -4.77
C ALA A 222 1.08 -9.65 -6.10
N ILE A 223 0.81 -8.88 -7.17
CA ILE A 223 0.63 -9.41 -8.53
C ILE A 223 1.91 -10.07 -9.03
N PHE A 224 3.07 -9.42 -8.86
CA PHE A 224 4.34 -9.92 -9.35
C PHE A 224 4.73 -11.27 -8.72
N PHE A 225 4.40 -11.47 -7.43
CA PHE A 225 4.70 -12.70 -6.69
C PHE A 225 3.52 -13.68 -6.60
N ASP A 226 2.40 -13.41 -7.26
CA ASP A 226 1.16 -14.21 -7.21
C ASP A 226 0.67 -14.46 -5.77
N LEU A 227 0.64 -13.39 -4.96
CA LEU A 227 0.31 -13.42 -3.53
C LEU A 227 -1.07 -12.84 -3.24
N ASP A 228 -2.12 -13.40 -3.82
CA ASP A 228 -3.52 -13.00 -3.61
C ASP A 228 -3.72 -11.46 -3.69
N PRO A 229 -3.47 -10.80 -4.85
CA PRO A 229 -3.49 -9.35 -4.95
C PRO A 229 -4.84 -8.73 -4.58
N GLU A 230 -5.95 -9.46 -4.77
CA GLU A 230 -7.29 -9.05 -4.39
C GLU A 230 -7.42 -8.93 -2.86
N PHE A 231 -6.97 -9.94 -2.15
CA PHE A 231 -6.97 -9.95 -0.69
C PHE A 231 -6.09 -8.85 -0.10
N VAL A 232 -4.87 -8.69 -0.64
CA VAL A 232 -3.92 -7.66 -0.22
C VAL A 232 -4.51 -6.27 -0.44
N SER A 233 -5.02 -5.99 -1.65
CA SER A 233 -5.60 -4.70 -2.00
C SER A 233 -6.82 -4.35 -1.16
N PHE A 234 -7.70 -5.32 -0.91
CA PHE A 234 -8.88 -5.14 -0.06
C PHE A 234 -8.49 -4.76 1.38
N HIS A 235 -7.48 -5.42 1.95
CA HIS A 235 -6.97 -5.09 3.28
C HIS A 235 -6.39 -3.67 3.34
N HIS A 236 -5.70 -3.24 2.29
CA HIS A 236 -5.17 -1.89 2.20
C HIS A 236 -6.27 -0.82 2.10
N ILE A 237 -7.36 -1.10 1.37
CA ILE A 237 -8.53 -0.19 1.29
C ILE A 237 -9.20 -0.07 2.66
N ILE A 238 -9.44 -1.19 3.35
CA ILE A 238 -10.02 -1.19 4.71
C ILE A 238 -9.10 -0.42 5.67
N ARG A 239 -7.78 -0.65 5.60
CA ARG A 239 -6.81 0.08 6.41
C ARG A 239 -6.87 1.58 6.15
N LEU A 240 -6.94 2.00 4.90
CA LEU A 240 -7.07 3.40 4.52
C LEU A 240 -8.31 4.03 5.17
N LEU A 241 -9.46 3.39 5.03
CA LEU A 241 -10.71 3.85 5.64
C LEU A 241 -10.58 3.97 7.16
N MET A 242 -10.05 2.93 7.82
CA MET A 242 -9.84 2.96 9.27
C MET A 242 -8.91 4.10 9.71
N ILE A 243 -7.83 4.35 8.98
CA ILE A 243 -6.87 5.42 9.30
C ILE A 243 -7.57 6.79 9.21
N LEU A 244 -8.41 7.03 8.19
CA LEU A 244 -9.13 8.28 8.02
C LEU A 244 -10.10 8.58 9.18
N PHE A 245 -10.62 7.55 9.85
CA PHE A 245 -11.45 7.72 11.05
C PHE A 245 -10.63 7.79 12.35
N ILE A 246 -9.61 6.95 12.47
CA ILE A 246 -8.84 6.79 13.72
C ILE A 246 -7.89 7.96 13.96
N VAL A 247 -7.22 8.46 12.91
CA VAL A 247 -6.23 9.54 13.07
C VAL A 247 -6.85 10.82 13.61
N PRO A 248 -7.99 11.32 13.12
CA PRO A 248 -8.67 12.47 13.73
C PRO A 248 -9.03 12.26 15.22
N ILE A 249 -9.52 11.07 15.58
CA ILE A 249 -9.87 10.75 16.98
C ILE A 249 -8.63 10.77 17.90
N ILE A 250 -7.47 10.32 17.41
CA ILE A 250 -6.23 10.36 18.20
C ILE A 250 -5.67 11.79 18.31
N LEU A 251 -6.01 12.68 17.38
CA LEU A 251 -5.56 14.08 17.37
C LEU A 251 -6.28 14.94 18.43
N GLU A 252 -7.51 14.59 18.75
CA GLU A 252 -8.27 15.20 19.85
C GLU A 252 -7.67 14.82 21.22
#